data_06ffb83b8aae0bfe92d03932e7eb524b
#
_entry.id   06ffb83b8aae0bfe92d03932e7eb524b
#
_cell.length_a   1.000
_cell.length_b   1.000
_cell.length_c   1.000
_cell.angle_alpha   90.00
_cell.angle_beta   90.00
_cell.angle_gamma   90.00
#
_symmetry.space_group_name_H-M   'P 1'
#
loop_
_entity.id
_entity.type
_entity.pdbx_description
1 polymer ?
#
loop_
_entity_poly.entity_id
_entity_poly.type
_entity_poly.pdbx_seq_one_letter_code
_entity_poly.pdbx_strand_id
1 'polypeptide(L)'
;SAGREVSFSYKNKNGRAGTITRPAEGAYNILKRLLQSGGTEKQNAMLEPFLYEKPCDCCKGERLKLESRLVTVADVRFPEAIRMNMEELLQWISGLPEVLNPAQAASVQPVVQEIYMKLSDYIRIGLGYLSLDRPVPTLSGGEWQRLQLVGQLGSGLSNILYILDE
;
A
#
# COMPACT_ATOMS: atom_id res chain seq x y z
N SER A 1 23.28 2.40 22.86
CA SER A 1 23.76 3.00 24.12
C SER A 1 22.61 3.73 24.80
N ALA A 2 21.68 3.00 25.38
CA ALA A 2 20.67 3.55 26.27
C ALA A 2 21.28 3.66 27.68
N GLY A 3 21.30 4.85 28.28
CA GLY A 3 21.55 5.00 29.70
C GLY A 3 22.60 6.00 30.16
N ARG A 4 23.25 6.72 29.25
CA ARG A 4 24.15 7.82 29.70
C ARG A 4 23.35 9.08 29.94
N GLU A 5 23.29 9.55 31.20
CA GLU A 5 22.68 10.84 31.50
C GLU A 5 23.54 11.99 30.97
N VAL A 6 22.89 12.93 30.30
CA VAL A 6 23.56 14.16 29.81
C VAL A 6 22.89 15.36 30.46
N SER A 7 23.71 16.23 31.05
CA SER A 7 23.24 17.45 31.67
C SER A 7 23.45 18.64 30.73
N PHE A 8 22.37 19.37 30.47
CA PHE A 8 22.38 20.58 29.65
C PHE A 8 22.11 21.80 30.53
N SER A 9 23.01 22.76 30.52
CA SER A 9 22.77 24.06 31.15
C SER A 9 22.08 24.98 30.17
N TYR A 10 21.01 25.61 30.59
CA TYR A 10 20.26 26.57 29.78
C TYR A 10 20.05 27.89 30.54
N LYS A 11 19.90 28.96 29.78
CA LYS A 11 19.53 30.28 30.29
C LYS A 11 18.27 30.72 29.55
N ASN A 12 17.19 30.95 30.28
CA ASN A 12 15.95 31.41 29.66
C ASN A 12 16.01 32.91 29.32
N LYS A 13 15.01 33.41 28.55
CA LYS A 13 14.93 34.82 28.16
C LYS A 13 14.88 35.80 29.33
N ASN A 14 14.54 35.36 30.52
CA ASN A 14 14.45 36.14 31.76
C ASN A 14 15.73 36.03 32.61
N GLY A 15 16.81 35.51 32.05
CA GLY A 15 18.13 35.45 32.72
C GLY A 15 18.28 34.31 33.74
N ARG A 16 17.25 33.52 34.01
CA ARG A 16 17.38 32.38 34.93
C ARG A 16 18.12 31.23 34.26
N ALA A 17 19.20 30.80 34.91
CA ALA A 17 19.95 29.62 34.51
C ALA A 17 19.42 28.37 35.24
N GLY A 18 19.41 27.26 34.55
CA GLY A 18 19.05 25.95 35.11
C GLY A 18 19.82 24.84 34.40
N THR A 19 19.88 23.70 35.05
CA THR A 19 20.46 22.49 34.46
C THR A 19 19.38 21.44 34.36
N ILE A 20 19.22 20.84 33.17
CA ILE A 20 18.30 19.72 32.92
C ILE A 20 19.17 18.50 32.67
N THR A 21 18.98 17.47 33.48
CA THR A 21 19.63 16.17 33.29
C THR A 21 18.58 15.22 32.68
N ARG A 22 18.90 14.65 31.53
CA ARG A 22 18.08 13.68 30.84
C ARG A 22 18.93 12.52 30.36
N PRO A 23 18.36 11.30 30.28
CA PRO A 23 19.04 10.19 29.63
C PRO A 23 19.34 10.55 28.16
N ALA A 24 20.57 10.30 27.71
CA ALA A 24 20.94 10.52 26.32
C ALA A 24 20.13 9.60 25.42
N GLU A 25 19.21 10.19 24.68
CA GLU A 25 18.49 9.47 23.62
C GLU A 25 19.41 9.44 22.37
N GLY A 26 19.76 8.24 21.90
CA GLY A 26 20.57 8.11 20.69
C GLY A 26 19.79 8.60 19.46
N ALA A 27 20.51 9.10 18.45
CA ALA A 27 19.92 9.65 17.22
C ALA A 27 18.90 8.69 16.57
N TYR A 28 19.17 7.39 16.58
CA TYR A 28 18.24 6.38 16.08
C TYR A 28 16.88 6.39 16.80
N ASN A 29 16.88 6.48 18.14
CA ASN A 29 15.65 6.51 18.93
C ASN A 29 14.86 7.79 18.71
N ILE A 30 15.56 8.93 18.57
CA ILE A 30 14.96 10.22 18.22
C ILE A 30 14.26 10.13 16.85
N LEU A 31 14.96 9.62 15.83
CA LEU A 31 14.41 9.42 14.48
C LEU A 31 13.20 8.49 14.49
N LYS A 32 13.31 7.35 15.17
CA LYS A 32 12.23 6.39 15.30
C LYS A 32 10.99 6.99 15.96
N ARG A 33 11.18 7.77 17.03
CA ARG A 33 10.09 8.46 17.72
C ARG A 33 9.43 9.51 16.84
N LEU A 34 10.20 10.31 16.10
CA LEU A 34 9.69 11.33 15.19
C LEU A 34 8.86 10.70 14.06
N LEU A 35 9.31 9.59 13.50
CA LEU A 35 8.58 8.85 12.48
C LEU A 35 7.26 8.25 13.01
N GLN A 36 7.26 7.73 14.25
CA GLN A 36 6.07 7.12 14.87
C GLN A 36 5.05 8.16 15.33
N SER A 37 5.48 9.35 15.73
CA SER A 37 4.59 10.42 16.21
C SER A 37 3.88 11.20 15.10
N GLY A 38 4.15 10.88 13.83
CA GLY A 38 3.55 11.61 12.70
C GLY A 38 3.98 13.07 12.66
N GLY A 39 5.30 13.33 12.71
CA GLY A 39 5.86 14.67 12.81
C GLY A 39 5.25 15.69 11.84
N THR A 40 5.48 16.98 12.10
CA THR A 40 5.04 18.05 11.19
C THR A 40 5.64 17.84 9.80
N GLU A 41 4.97 18.34 8.77
CA GLU A 41 5.42 18.27 7.37
C GLU A 41 6.89 18.71 7.21
N LYS A 42 7.28 19.75 7.92
CA LYS A 42 8.66 20.26 7.94
C LYS A 42 9.67 19.29 8.59
N GLN A 43 9.26 18.55 9.61
CA GLN A 43 10.07 17.51 10.24
C GLN A 43 10.23 16.30 9.33
N ASN A 44 9.15 15.89 8.66
CA ASN A 44 9.16 14.78 7.71
C ASN A 44 10.09 15.09 6.52
N ALA A 45 10.00 16.28 5.93
CA ALA A 45 10.91 16.73 4.87
C ALA A 45 12.38 16.74 5.29
N MET A 46 12.67 17.05 6.56
CA MET A 46 14.04 16.99 7.10
C MET A 46 14.55 15.55 7.27
N LEU A 47 13.66 14.60 7.50
CA LEU A 47 14.00 13.19 7.69
C LEU A 47 14.12 12.41 6.38
N GLU A 48 13.39 12.83 5.35
CA GLU A 48 13.31 12.16 4.05
C GLU A 48 14.68 11.75 3.46
N PRO A 49 15.74 12.58 3.48
CA PRO A 49 17.06 12.21 2.96
C PRO A 49 17.75 11.06 3.72
N PHE A 50 17.28 10.75 4.93
CA PHE A 50 17.85 9.69 5.78
C PHE A 50 17.02 8.42 5.76
N LEU A 51 15.92 8.41 4.99
CA LEU A 51 15.01 7.28 4.88
C LEU A 51 15.16 6.63 3.51
N TYR A 52 15.14 5.33 3.49
CA TYR A 52 15.02 4.55 2.27
C TYR A 52 14.05 3.40 2.49
N GLU A 53 13.29 3.10 1.46
CA GLU A 53 12.39 1.96 1.47
C GLU A 53 13.20 0.67 1.27
N LYS A 54 12.98 -0.29 2.16
CA LYS A 54 13.57 -1.62 2.08
C LYS A 54 12.45 -2.66 2.12
N PRO A 55 12.47 -3.67 1.24
CA PRO A 55 11.59 -4.81 1.37
C PRO A 55 11.75 -5.47 2.74
N CYS A 56 10.65 -5.82 3.38
CA CYS A 56 10.66 -6.52 4.66
C CYS A 56 11.46 -7.83 4.55
N ASP A 57 12.42 -8.06 5.43
CA ASP A 57 13.27 -9.26 5.41
C ASP A 57 12.46 -10.56 5.62
N CYS A 58 11.32 -10.48 6.29
CA CYS A 58 10.43 -11.62 6.53
C CYS A 58 9.54 -11.93 5.32
N CYS A 59 8.78 -10.96 4.81
CA CYS A 59 7.83 -11.20 3.70
C CYS A 59 8.38 -10.81 2.33
N LYS A 60 9.57 -10.21 2.25
CA LYS A 60 10.25 -9.81 1.00
C LYS A 60 9.37 -8.97 0.06
N GLY A 61 8.49 -8.16 0.65
CA GLY A 61 7.56 -7.30 -0.09
C GLY A 61 6.19 -7.91 -0.35
N GLU A 62 5.96 -9.19 -0.07
CA GLU A 62 4.66 -9.85 -0.32
C GLU A 62 3.55 -9.44 0.65
N ARG A 63 3.87 -8.75 1.77
CA ARG A 63 2.91 -8.16 2.74
C ARG A 63 1.99 -9.17 3.44
N LEU A 64 2.24 -10.47 3.29
CA LEU A 64 1.45 -11.56 3.85
C LEU A 64 2.27 -12.39 4.85
N LYS A 65 1.58 -13.05 5.76
CA LYS A 65 2.18 -14.07 6.65
C LYS A 65 2.63 -15.28 5.83
N LEU A 66 3.58 -16.05 6.36
CA LEU A 66 4.16 -17.21 5.66
C LEU A 66 3.09 -18.20 5.20
N GLU A 67 2.14 -18.53 6.06
CA GLU A 67 1.08 -19.50 5.79
C GLU A 67 0.21 -19.04 4.59
N SER A 68 -0.14 -17.75 4.57
CA SER A 68 -0.96 -17.18 3.49
C SER A 68 -0.20 -17.10 2.15
N ARG A 69 1.14 -17.02 2.19
CA ARG A 69 1.96 -17.00 0.98
C ARG A 69 2.10 -18.36 0.30
N LEU A 70 1.87 -19.43 1.07
CA LEU A 70 1.97 -20.80 0.57
C LEU A 70 0.67 -21.31 -0.06
N VAL A 71 -0.44 -20.57 0.10
CA VAL A 71 -1.71 -20.92 -0.53
C VAL A 71 -1.63 -20.64 -2.04
N THR A 72 -1.98 -21.65 -2.81
CA THR A 72 -2.04 -21.58 -4.28
C THR A 72 -3.47 -21.83 -4.79
N VAL A 73 -3.80 -21.23 -5.91
CA VAL A 73 -4.99 -21.53 -6.70
C VAL A 73 -4.51 -21.82 -8.13
N ALA A 74 -4.75 -23.02 -8.64
CA ALA A 74 -4.22 -23.48 -9.93
C ALA A 74 -2.70 -23.20 -10.05
N ASP A 75 -1.94 -23.62 -9.02
CA ASP A 75 -0.49 -23.50 -8.90
C ASP A 75 0.06 -22.05 -8.83
N VAL A 76 -0.79 -21.05 -8.84
CA VAL A 76 -0.42 -19.63 -8.71
C VAL A 76 -0.67 -19.15 -7.28
N ARG A 77 0.33 -18.53 -6.66
CA ARG A 77 0.22 -17.92 -5.33
C ARG A 77 -0.43 -16.54 -5.42
N PHE A 78 -1.14 -16.13 -4.37
CA PHE A 78 -1.76 -14.81 -4.33
C PHE A 78 -0.79 -13.64 -4.63
N PRO A 79 0.44 -13.59 -4.08
CA PRO A 79 1.39 -12.53 -4.43
C PRO A 79 1.80 -12.51 -5.90
N GLU A 80 1.77 -13.65 -6.57
CA GLU A 80 2.05 -13.75 -8.00
C GLU A 80 0.88 -13.24 -8.83
N ALA A 81 -0.33 -13.62 -8.45
CA ALA A 81 -1.55 -13.17 -9.13
C ALA A 81 -1.69 -11.65 -9.10
N ILE A 82 -1.47 -10.98 -7.95
CA ILE A 82 -1.60 -9.52 -7.87
C ILE A 82 -0.48 -8.73 -8.59
N ARG A 83 0.62 -9.40 -8.95
CA ARG A 83 1.71 -8.82 -9.78
C ARG A 83 1.47 -8.93 -11.27
N MET A 84 0.57 -9.79 -11.70
CA MET A 84 0.10 -9.81 -13.08
C MET A 84 -0.50 -8.46 -13.43
N ASN A 85 -0.36 -8.02 -14.68
CA ASN A 85 -1.18 -6.91 -15.14
C ASN A 85 -2.65 -7.33 -15.21
N MET A 86 -3.59 -6.36 -15.26
CA MET A 86 -5.01 -6.67 -15.18
C MET A 86 -5.50 -7.54 -16.34
N GLU A 87 -4.87 -7.46 -17.51
CA GLU A 87 -5.21 -8.29 -18.68
C GLU A 87 -4.77 -9.74 -18.46
N GLU A 88 -3.54 -9.96 -17.99
CA GLU A 88 -3.02 -11.29 -17.64
C GLU A 88 -3.83 -11.91 -16.49
N LEU A 89 -4.16 -11.11 -15.47
CA LEU A 89 -4.97 -11.55 -14.34
C LEU A 89 -6.38 -11.95 -14.79
N LEU A 90 -7.00 -11.16 -15.68
CA LEU A 90 -8.31 -11.48 -16.26
C LEU A 90 -8.28 -12.80 -17.03
N GLN A 91 -7.26 -13.02 -17.85
CA GLN A 91 -7.08 -14.25 -18.60
C GLN A 91 -6.92 -15.45 -17.67
N TRP A 92 -6.06 -15.34 -16.65
CA TRP A 92 -5.85 -16.40 -15.67
C TRP A 92 -7.13 -16.75 -14.90
N ILE A 93 -7.85 -15.73 -14.38
CA ILE A 93 -9.11 -15.94 -13.64
C ILE A 93 -10.17 -16.58 -14.52
N SER A 94 -10.27 -16.20 -15.79
CA SER A 94 -11.23 -16.77 -16.73
C SER A 94 -10.99 -18.26 -17.01
N GLY A 95 -9.74 -18.71 -16.94
CA GLY A 95 -9.35 -20.11 -17.09
C GLY A 95 -9.55 -20.98 -15.84
N LEU A 96 -9.74 -20.38 -14.66
CA LEU A 96 -9.85 -21.13 -13.40
C LEU A 96 -10.94 -22.21 -13.39
N PRO A 97 -12.17 -21.99 -13.93
CA PRO A 97 -13.22 -23.00 -13.93
C PRO A 97 -12.84 -24.28 -14.69
N GLU A 98 -11.93 -24.21 -15.67
CA GLU A 98 -11.49 -25.34 -16.47
C GLU A 98 -10.45 -26.22 -15.74
N VAL A 99 -9.70 -25.62 -14.81
CA VAL A 99 -8.62 -26.28 -14.05
C VAL A 99 -9.13 -26.85 -12.72
N LEU A 100 -10.16 -26.24 -12.15
CA LEU A 100 -10.74 -26.66 -10.87
C LEU A 100 -11.69 -27.86 -11.05
N ASN A 101 -11.85 -28.66 -9.99
CA ASN A 101 -12.87 -29.69 -10.01
C ASN A 101 -14.29 -29.06 -10.04
N PRO A 102 -15.33 -29.80 -10.52
CA PRO A 102 -16.69 -29.24 -10.72
C PRO A 102 -17.29 -28.58 -9.45
N ALA A 103 -17.04 -29.15 -8.28
CA ALA A 103 -17.57 -28.63 -7.02
C ALA A 103 -16.88 -27.31 -6.63
N GLN A 104 -15.57 -27.23 -6.80
CA GLN A 104 -14.79 -26.00 -6.59
C GLN A 104 -15.17 -24.93 -7.61
N ALA A 105 -15.25 -25.30 -8.89
CA ALA A 105 -15.65 -24.37 -9.96
C ALA A 105 -17.03 -23.76 -9.68
N ALA A 106 -18.02 -24.53 -9.28
CA ALA A 106 -19.35 -24.03 -8.92
C ALA A 106 -19.30 -23.05 -7.72
N SER A 107 -18.47 -23.35 -6.72
CA SER A 107 -18.34 -22.51 -5.52
C SER A 107 -17.67 -21.17 -5.81
N VAL A 108 -16.69 -21.11 -6.71
CA VAL A 108 -15.95 -19.88 -7.03
C VAL A 108 -16.57 -19.05 -8.14
N GLN A 109 -17.48 -19.63 -8.94
CA GLN A 109 -18.08 -18.99 -10.10
C GLN A 109 -18.63 -17.57 -9.84
N PRO A 110 -19.40 -17.31 -8.76
CA PRO A 110 -19.91 -15.95 -8.50
C PRO A 110 -18.79 -14.94 -8.25
N VAL A 111 -17.74 -15.37 -7.54
CA VAL A 111 -16.56 -14.52 -7.22
C VAL A 111 -15.76 -14.25 -8.49
N VAL A 112 -15.54 -15.26 -9.31
CA VAL A 112 -14.84 -15.13 -10.61
C VAL A 112 -15.59 -14.14 -11.50
N GLN A 113 -16.91 -14.22 -11.58
CA GLN A 113 -17.72 -13.28 -12.37
C GLN A 113 -17.60 -11.84 -11.85
N GLU A 114 -17.66 -11.64 -10.54
CA GLU A 114 -17.53 -10.29 -9.96
C GLU A 114 -16.15 -9.68 -10.26
N ILE A 115 -15.08 -10.46 -10.08
CA ILE A 115 -13.72 -10.01 -10.38
C ILE A 115 -13.56 -9.75 -11.88
N TYR A 116 -14.11 -10.62 -12.73
CA TYR A 116 -14.10 -10.46 -14.18
C TYR A 116 -14.72 -9.12 -14.61
N MET A 117 -15.91 -8.79 -14.09
CA MET A 117 -16.56 -7.52 -14.40
C MET A 117 -15.71 -6.33 -13.99
N LYS A 118 -15.20 -6.33 -12.75
CA LYS A 118 -14.35 -5.24 -12.25
C LYS A 118 -13.09 -5.06 -13.07
N LEU A 119 -12.35 -6.13 -13.36
CA LEU A 119 -11.13 -6.06 -14.18
C LEU A 119 -11.45 -5.58 -15.60
N SER A 120 -12.54 -6.05 -16.19
CA SER A 120 -12.98 -5.61 -17.52
C SER A 120 -13.26 -4.11 -17.59
N ASP A 121 -13.83 -3.52 -16.54
CA ASP A 121 -14.08 -2.09 -16.48
C ASP A 121 -12.76 -1.30 -16.41
N TYR A 122 -11.77 -1.75 -15.63
CA TYR A 122 -10.43 -1.12 -15.60
C TYR A 122 -9.71 -1.25 -16.93
N ILE A 123 -9.78 -2.40 -17.59
CA ILE A 123 -9.17 -2.62 -18.92
C ILE A 123 -9.83 -1.70 -19.96
N ARG A 124 -11.16 -1.58 -19.94
CA ARG A 124 -11.93 -0.73 -20.87
C ARG A 124 -11.51 0.74 -20.82
N ILE A 125 -11.14 1.25 -19.66
CA ILE A 125 -10.66 2.63 -19.50
C ILE A 125 -9.14 2.77 -19.71
N GLY A 126 -8.49 1.72 -20.23
CA GLY A 126 -7.08 1.74 -20.60
C GLY A 126 -6.11 1.59 -19.44
N LEU A 127 -6.50 0.89 -18.37
CA LEU A 127 -5.63 0.59 -17.22
C LEU A 127 -5.18 -0.89 -17.18
N GLY A 128 -5.40 -1.65 -18.25
CA GLY A 128 -5.11 -3.08 -18.33
C GLY A 128 -3.65 -3.45 -18.04
N TYR A 129 -2.72 -2.56 -18.33
CA TYR A 129 -1.28 -2.74 -18.08
C TYR A 129 -0.86 -2.58 -16.60
N LEU A 130 -1.72 -2.07 -15.74
CA LEU A 130 -1.42 -1.92 -14.32
C LEU A 130 -1.56 -3.25 -13.58
N SER A 131 -0.71 -3.45 -12.55
CA SER A 131 -0.84 -4.55 -11.60
C SER A 131 -1.53 -4.09 -10.31
N LEU A 132 -2.19 -5.01 -9.60
CA LEU A 132 -2.91 -4.69 -8.36
C LEU A 132 -1.97 -4.38 -7.18
N ASP A 133 -0.71 -4.79 -7.23
CA ASP A 133 0.27 -4.52 -6.18
C ASP A 133 1.00 -3.18 -6.36
N ARG A 134 0.74 -2.45 -7.46
CA ARG A 134 1.38 -1.17 -7.76
C ARG A 134 1.02 -0.12 -6.69
N PRO A 135 2.01 0.49 -6.03
CA PRO A 135 1.78 1.51 -5.02
C PRO A 135 1.09 2.76 -5.59
N VAL A 136 0.04 3.23 -4.92
CA VAL A 136 -0.74 4.42 -5.34
C VAL A 136 0.14 5.66 -5.60
N PRO A 137 1.17 5.99 -4.80
CA PRO A 137 2.04 7.14 -5.05
C PRO A 137 2.83 7.07 -6.36
N THR A 138 2.91 5.89 -6.99
CA THR A 138 3.61 5.70 -8.28
C THR A 138 2.71 5.88 -9.49
N LEU A 139 1.40 6.08 -9.28
CA LEU A 139 0.44 6.31 -10.34
C LEU A 139 0.55 7.76 -10.84
N SER A 140 0.40 7.94 -12.15
CA SER A 140 0.22 9.26 -12.72
C SER A 140 -1.15 9.86 -12.33
N GLY A 141 -1.30 11.18 -12.41
CA GLY A 141 -2.57 11.84 -12.13
C GLY A 141 -3.73 11.28 -12.96
N GLY A 142 -3.50 11.05 -14.26
CA GLY A 142 -4.52 10.48 -15.14
C GLY A 142 -4.85 9.01 -14.85
N GLU A 143 -3.89 8.19 -14.41
CA GLU A 143 -4.14 6.82 -13.94
C GLU A 143 -5.02 6.83 -12.68
N TRP A 144 -4.68 7.71 -11.73
CA TRP A 144 -5.44 7.86 -10.50
C TRP A 144 -6.88 8.33 -10.74
N GLN A 145 -7.08 9.34 -11.59
CA GLN A 145 -8.42 9.82 -11.96
C GLN A 145 -9.26 8.70 -12.59
N ARG A 146 -8.69 7.95 -13.53
CA ARG A 146 -9.39 6.82 -14.16
C ARG A 146 -9.73 5.71 -13.17
N LEU A 147 -8.82 5.37 -12.24
CA LEU A 147 -9.10 4.40 -11.17
C LEU A 147 -10.28 4.85 -10.30
N GLN A 148 -10.33 6.12 -9.91
CA GLN A 148 -11.44 6.66 -9.14
C GLN A 148 -12.77 6.62 -9.91
N LEU A 149 -12.74 6.90 -11.20
CA LEU A 149 -13.93 6.87 -12.05
C LEU A 149 -14.59 5.49 -12.07
N VAL A 150 -13.81 4.41 -12.26
CA VAL A 150 -14.34 3.04 -12.21
C VAL A 150 -14.90 2.71 -10.84
N GLY A 151 -14.22 3.11 -9.76
CA GLY A 151 -14.71 2.90 -8.39
C GLY A 151 -16.08 3.53 -8.15
N GLN A 152 -16.36 4.69 -8.76
CA GLN A 152 -17.64 5.37 -8.67
C GLN A 152 -18.72 4.75 -9.59
N LEU A 153 -18.37 4.42 -10.82
CA LEU A 153 -19.28 3.77 -11.78
C LEU A 153 -19.71 2.38 -11.32
N GLY A 154 -18.80 1.62 -10.70
CA GLY A 154 -19.07 0.29 -10.15
C GLY A 154 -20.00 0.26 -8.92
N SER A 155 -20.36 1.42 -8.36
CA SER A 155 -21.26 1.54 -7.20
C SER A 155 -22.73 1.23 -7.53
N GLY A 156 -23.08 1.01 -8.81
CA GLY A 156 -24.46 0.71 -9.23
C GLY A 156 -25.45 1.88 -9.06
N LEU A 157 -24.97 3.06 -8.75
CA LEU A 157 -25.81 4.25 -8.62
C LEU A 157 -26.27 4.71 -10.01
N SER A 158 -27.58 4.65 -10.25
CA SER A 158 -28.23 5.21 -11.44
C SER A 158 -28.61 6.69 -11.23
N ASN A 159 -28.69 7.46 -12.31
CA ASN A 159 -29.10 8.88 -12.30
C ASN A 159 -28.10 9.84 -11.63
N ILE A 160 -26.80 9.58 -11.72
CA ILE A 160 -25.73 10.50 -11.28
C ILE A 160 -25.07 11.10 -12.52
N LEU A 161 -24.89 12.40 -12.51
CA LEU A 161 -24.07 13.13 -13.47
C LEU A 161 -22.66 13.31 -12.88
N TYR A 162 -21.66 12.74 -13.54
CA TYR A 162 -20.26 12.96 -13.19
C TYR A 162 -19.73 14.15 -14.02
N ILE A 163 -19.29 15.19 -13.33
CA ILE A 163 -18.58 16.31 -13.96
C ILE A 163 -17.09 16.07 -13.72
N LEU A 164 -16.35 15.83 -14.78
CA LEU A 164 -14.90 15.69 -14.76
C LEU A 164 -14.31 17.04 -15.17
N ASP A 165 -13.57 17.67 -14.26
CA ASP A 165 -12.80 18.89 -14.51
C ASP A 165 -11.33 18.50 -14.68
N GLU A 166 -10.67 19.05 -15.71
CA GLU A 166 -9.27 18.78 -16.05
C GLU A 166 -8.30 19.56 -15.15
#